data_b4e918663dbf44f73d5fb4d613ee497c
#
_entry.id   b4e918663dbf44f73d5fb4d613ee497c
#
_cell.length_a   1.000
_cell.length_b   1.000
_cell.length_c   1.000
_cell.angle_alpha   90.00
_cell.angle_beta   90.00
_cell.angle_gamma   90.00
#
_symmetry.space_group_name_H-M   'P 1'
#
loop_
_entity.id
_entity.type
_entity.pdbx_description
1 polymer ?
#
loop_
_entity_poly.entity_id
_entity_poly.type
_entity_poly.pdbx_seq_one_letter_code
_entity_poly.pdbx_strand_id
1 'polypeptide(L)'
;MAKNLLEGGPSEGELVVVLVREVKQNGAYVDLEEYKGIEGFIFIGEIASGWIKNIRAFVRPGQRLICKVMRARKDKNSLELSLKSVNEERKRDRLAEWKN
;
A
#
# COMPACT_ATOMS: atom_id res chain seq x y z
N MET A 1 -1.37 -22.38 4.64
CA MET A 1 -1.57 -21.61 3.40
C MET A 1 -2.15 -20.24 3.68
N ALA A 2 -1.65 -19.25 3.01
CA ALA A 2 -2.17 -17.90 3.13
C ALA A 2 -3.59 -17.85 2.53
N LYS A 3 -4.49 -17.17 3.23
CA LYS A 3 -5.86 -17.01 2.77
C LYS A 3 -5.98 -15.73 1.94
N ASN A 4 -6.44 -15.86 0.72
CA ASN A 4 -6.66 -14.70 -0.14
C ASN A 4 -7.89 -13.94 0.31
N LEU A 5 -7.76 -12.62 0.42
CA LEU A 5 -8.88 -11.75 0.82
C LEU A 5 -9.88 -11.55 -0.32
N LEU A 6 -9.38 -11.53 -1.56
CA LEU A 6 -10.19 -11.46 -2.77
C LEU A 6 -9.81 -12.63 -3.66
N GLU A 7 -10.77 -13.11 -4.46
CA GLU A 7 -10.51 -14.20 -5.39
C GLU A 7 -9.40 -13.80 -6.37
N GLY A 8 -8.32 -14.56 -6.40
CA GLY A 8 -7.16 -14.28 -7.23
C GLY A 8 -6.33 -13.10 -6.76
N GLY A 9 -6.64 -12.55 -5.58
CA GLY A 9 -5.94 -11.39 -5.03
C GLY A 9 -4.91 -11.75 -3.98
N PRO A 10 -4.23 -10.75 -3.44
CA PRO A 10 -3.20 -10.96 -2.42
C PRO A 10 -3.80 -11.29 -1.05
N SER A 11 -2.97 -11.87 -0.20
CA SER A 11 -3.34 -12.18 1.18
C SER A 11 -3.10 -10.97 2.09
N GLU A 12 -3.80 -10.95 3.21
CA GLU A 12 -3.56 -9.93 4.24
C GLU A 12 -2.11 -10.01 4.71
N GLY A 13 -1.48 -8.84 4.78
CA GLY A 13 -0.07 -8.75 5.18
C GLY A 13 0.92 -8.91 4.05
N GLU A 14 0.45 -9.29 2.87
CA GLU A 14 1.33 -9.44 1.71
C GLU A 14 1.81 -8.08 1.22
N LEU A 15 3.06 -8.02 0.74
CA LEU A 15 3.59 -6.82 0.12
C LEU A 15 3.30 -6.85 -1.37
N VAL A 16 2.75 -5.77 -1.90
CA VAL A 16 2.35 -5.70 -3.30
C VAL A 16 2.92 -4.44 -3.94
N VAL A 17 3.23 -4.55 -5.23
CA VAL A 17 3.66 -3.40 -6.03
C VAL A 17 2.42 -2.74 -6.61
N VAL A 18 2.30 -1.44 -6.39
CA VAL A 18 1.15 -0.67 -6.84
C VAL A 18 1.59 0.55 -7.65
N LEU A 19 0.73 0.95 -8.57
CA LEU A 19 0.91 2.17 -9.35
C LEU A 19 -0.10 3.19 -8.88
N VAL A 20 0.37 4.35 -8.43
CA VAL A 20 -0.50 5.43 -7.98
C VAL A 20 -1.25 5.98 -9.19
N ARG A 21 -2.59 5.92 -9.14
CA ARG A 21 -3.45 6.39 -10.22
C ARG A 21 -3.96 7.80 -9.96
N GLU A 22 -4.42 8.04 -8.73
CA GLU A 22 -5.00 9.32 -8.39
C GLU A 22 -4.75 9.63 -6.92
N VAL A 23 -4.47 10.89 -6.63
CA VAL A 23 -4.24 11.36 -5.25
C VAL A 23 -5.37 12.29 -4.85
N LYS A 24 -5.97 11.99 -3.70
CA LYS A 24 -7.06 12.78 -3.10
C LYS A 24 -6.61 13.33 -1.76
N GLN A 25 -7.44 14.18 -1.16
CA GLN A 25 -7.12 14.78 0.15
C GLN A 25 -7.05 13.75 1.27
N ASN A 26 -7.81 12.66 1.16
CA ASN A 26 -7.91 11.64 2.20
C ASN A 26 -7.06 10.41 1.92
N GLY A 27 -6.38 10.36 0.79
CA GLY A 27 -5.55 9.21 0.44
C GLY A 27 -5.25 9.13 -1.04
N ALA A 28 -4.80 7.96 -1.48
CA ALA A 28 -4.41 7.73 -2.86
C ALA A 28 -5.05 6.45 -3.40
N TYR A 29 -5.56 6.53 -4.63
CA TYR A 29 -6.06 5.36 -5.36
C TYR A 29 -4.93 4.78 -6.17
N VAL A 30 -4.77 3.46 -6.07
CA VAL A 30 -3.69 2.74 -6.72
C VAL A 30 -4.24 1.50 -7.42
N ASP A 31 -3.50 1.04 -8.44
CA ASP A 31 -3.79 -0.21 -9.12
C ASP A 31 -2.69 -1.20 -8.76
N LEU A 32 -3.08 -2.45 -8.47
CA LEU A 32 -2.12 -3.50 -8.19
C LEU A 32 -1.55 -4.02 -9.50
N GLU A 33 -0.23 -3.94 -9.67
CA GLU A 33 0.41 -4.35 -10.91
C GLU A 33 0.37 -5.86 -11.12
N GLU A 34 0.51 -6.63 -10.05
CA GLU A 34 0.55 -8.09 -10.12
C GLU A 34 -0.84 -8.73 -10.14
N TYR A 35 -1.87 -7.98 -9.80
CA TYR A 35 -3.24 -8.48 -9.67
C TYR A 35 -4.17 -7.58 -10.45
N LYS A 36 -4.25 -7.82 -11.75
CA LYS A 36 -5.06 -6.99 -12.65
C LYS A 36 -6.54 -7.01 -12.25
N GLY A 37 -7.15 -5.85 -12.33
CA GLY A 37 -8.56 -5.70 -11.99
C GLY A 37 -8.82 -5.43 -10.52
N ILE A 38 -7.78 -5.44 -9.69
CA ILE A 38 -7.91 -5.14 -8.27
C ILE A 38 -7.34 -3.76 -7.99
N GLU A 39 -8.14 -2.92 -7.36
CA GLU A 39 -7.74 -1.59 -6.96
C GLU A 39 -7.35 -1.56 -5.50
N GLY A 40 -6.58 -0.55 -5.12
CA GLY A 40 -6.24 -0.32 -3.73
C GLY A 40 -6.43 1.13 -3.34
N PHE A 41 -6.56 1.37 -2.06
CA PHE A 41 -6.62 2.71 -1.51
C PHE A 41 -5.71 2.80 -0.30
N ILE A 42 -4.89 3.84 -0.28
CA ILE A 42 -4.00 4.12 0.85
C ILE A 42 -4.55 5.35 1.57
N PHE A 43 -5.10 5.16 2.77
CA PHE A 43 -5.59 6.29 3.56
C PHE A 43 -4.44 7.20 3.96
N ILE A 44 -4.74 8.48 4.13
CA ILE A 44 -3.72 9.46 4.49
C ILE A 44 -2.97 9.08 5.76
N GLY A 45 -3.67 8.51 6.73
CA GLY A 45 -3.05 8.01 7.97
C GLY A 45 -2.14 6.80 7.79
N GLU A 46 -2.20 6.14 6.63
CA GLU A 46 -1.38 4.98 6.30
C GLU A 46 -0.25 5.32 5.33
N ILE A 47 -0.14 6.56 4.91
CA ILE A 47 0.94 7.00 4.02
C ILE A 47 2.20 7.31 4.82
N ALA A 48 2.06 8.02 5.93
CA ALA A 48 3.19 8.34 6.79
C ALA A 48 2.71 8.53 8.22
N SER A 49 3.61 8.30 9.17
CA SER A 49 3.35 8.58 10.58
C SER A 49 3.37 10.07 10.82
N GLY A 50 2.44 10.54 11.63
CA GLY A 50 2.35 11.95 11.97
C GLY A 50 1.47 12.72 11.00
N TRP A 51 1.49 14.04 11.14
CA TRP A 51 0.62 14.90 10.38
C TRP A 51 1.12 15.13 8.96
N ILE A 52 0.24 14.97 7.98
CA ILE A 52 0.55 15.19 6.57
C ILE A 52 -0.12 16.48 6.11
N LYS A 53 0.67 17.49 5.84
CA LYS A 53 0.18 18.78 5.37
C LYS A 53 -0.21 18.71 3.89
N ASN A 54 0.60 18.01 3.09
CA ASN A 54 0.35 17.87 1.66
C ASN A 54 0.66 16.44 1.23
N ILE A 55 -0.40 15.68 0.93
CA ILE A 55 -0.27 14.29 0.54
C ILE A 55 0.57 14.11 -0.72
N ARG A 56 0.53 15.08 -1.64
CA ARG A 56 1.28 15.01 -2.89
C ARG A 56 2.79 15.14 -2.70
N ALA A 57 3.22 15.55 -1.52
CA ALA A 57 4.65 15.55 -1.18
C ALA A 57 5.16 14.13 -0.91
N PHE A 58 4.26 13.20 -0.60
CA PHE A 58 4.60 11.81 -0.28
C PHE A 58 4.33 10.85 -1.43
N VAL A 59 3.23 11.06 -2.17
CA VAL A 59 2.83 10.18 -3.26
C VAL A 59 2.35 11.01 -4.44
N ARG A 60 2.64 10.54 -5.66
CA ARG A 60 2.26 11.23 -6.89
C ARG A 60 1.67 10.25 -7.90
N PRO A 61 0.71 10.72 -8.75
CA PRO A 61 0.22 9.87 -9.83
C PRO A 61 1.35 9.39 -10.74
N GLY A 62 1.28 8.12 -11.11
CA GLY A 62 2.30 7.50 -11.95
C GLY A 62 3.47 6.91 -11.19
N GLN A 63 3.53 7.08 -9.90
CA GLN A 63 4.59 6.55 -9.06
C GLN A 63 4.30 5.11 -8.68
N ARG A 64 5.35 4.27 -8.70
CA ARG A 64 5.26 2.90 -8.20
C ARG A 64 5.65 2.85 -6.75
N LEU A 65 4.85 2.13 -5.97
CA LEU A 65 5.07 1.99 -4.52
C LEU A 65 4.92 0.53 -4.13
N ILE A 66 5.53 0.18 -3.00
CA ILE A 66 5.29 -1.11 -2.37
C ILE A 66 4.46 -0.86 -1.14
N CYS A 67 3.33 -1.54 -1.03
CA CYS A 67 2.39 -1.38 0.06
C CYS A 67 2.08 -2.71 0.69
N LYS A 68 1.65 -2.68 1.96
CA LYS A 68 1.22 -3.86 2.69
C LYS A 68 -0.30 -3.95 2.65
N VAL A 69 -0.81 -5.13 2.35
CA VAL A 69 -2.25 -5.37 2.32
C VAL A 69 -2.78 -5.42 3.74
N MET A 70 -3.69 -4.51 4.09
CA MET A 70 -4.27 -4.43 5.43
C MET A 70 -5.58 -5.19 5.51
N ARG A 71 -6.49 -4.94 4.58
CA ARG A 71 -7.78 -5.64 4.51
C ARG A 71 -8.36 -5.52 3.11
N ALA A 72 -9.39 -6.33 2.84
CA ALA A 72 -10.09 -6.29 1.57
C ALA A 72 -11.51 -5.77 1.75
N ARG A 73 -11.97 -5.00 0.77
CA ARG A 73 -13.36 -4.57 0.65
C ARG A 73 -13.97 -5.36 -0.50
N LYS A 74 -14.54 -6.51 -0.17
CA LYS A 74 -15.05 -7.46 -1.17
C LYS A 74 -16.17 -6.89 -2.03
N ASP A 75 -17.00 -6.04 -1.45
CA ASP A 75 -18.11 -5.40 -2.15
C ASP A 75 -17.63 -4.48 -3.28
N LYS A 76 -16.43 -3.96 -3.17
CA LYS A 76 -15.87 -3.02 -4.15
C LYS A 76 -14.67 -3.59 -4.91
N ASN A 77 -14.33 -4.83 -4.67
CA ASN A 77 -13.14 -5.47 -5.25
C ASN A 77 -11.89 -4.60 -5.05
N SER A 78 -11.74 -4.09 -3.83
CA SER A 78 -10.72 -3.12 -3.48
C SER A 78 -9.98 -3.55 -2.22
N LEU A 79 -8.75 -3.09 -2.07
CA LEU A 79 -7.91 -3.39 -0.91
C LEU A 79 -7.56 -2.11 -0.18
N GLU A 80 -7.51 -2.20 1.14
CA GLU A 80 -6.94 -1.14 1.96
C GLU A 80 -5.45 -1.45 2.16
N LEU A 81 -4.59 -0.50 1.84
CA LEU A 81 -3.15 -0.68 1.82
C LEU A 81 -2.46 0.29 2.77
N SER A 82 -1.26 -0.08 3.20
CA SER A 82 -0.45 0.77 4.07
C SER A 82 0.95 0.94 3.49
N LEU A 83 1.36 2.17 3.31
CA LEU A 83 2.71 2.50 2.87
C LEU A 83 3.65 2.65 4.05
N LYS A 84 3.19 3.28 5.13
CA LYS A 84 4.04 3.51 6.31
C LYS A 84 4.51 2.21 6.96
N SER A 85 3.66 1.17 6.97
CA SER A 85 4.02 -0.12 7.55
C SER A 85 5.20 -0.76 6.82
N VAL A 86 5.22 -0.65 5.48
CA VAL A 86 6.32 -1.17 4.68
C VAL A 86 7.60 -0.40 4.95
N ASN A 87 7.50 0.92 5.00
CA ASN A 87 8.67 1.77 5.23
C ASN A 87 9.30 1.47 6.58
N GLU A 88 8.50 1.27 7.60
CA GLU A 88 8.99 0.93 8.93
C GLU A 88 9.67 -0.44 8.95
N GLU A 89 9.05 -1.44 8.33
CA GLU A 89 9.62 -2.78 8.24
C GLU A 89 10.92 -2.79 7.45
N ARG A 90 10.96 -2.12 6.30
CA ARG A 90 12.16 -2.04 5.47
C ARG A 90 13.30 -1.34 6.17
N LYS A 91 12.98 -0.32 6.92
CA LYS A 91 13.99 0.41 7.68
C LYS A 91 14.64 -0.48 8.72
N ARG A 92 13.86 -1.32 9.39
CA ARG A 92 14.37 -2.31 10.34
C ARG A 92 15.26 -3.34 9.66
N ASP A 93 14.80 -3.88 8.54
CA ASP A 93 15.54 -4.89 7.80
C ASP A 93 16.88 -4.35 7.30
N ARG A 94 16.89 -3.13 6.80
CA ARG A 94 18.12 -2.49 6.36
C ARG A 94 19.12 -2.31 7.50
N LEU A 95 18.65 -1.90 8.66
CA LEU A 95 19.51 -1.75 9.82
C LEU A 95 20.11 -3.10 10.23
N ALA A 96 19.32 -4.16 10.18
CA ALA A 96 19.81 -5.51 10.48
C ALA A 96 20.87 -5.96 9.48
N GLU A 97 20.69 -5.67 8.20
CA GLU A 97 21.66 -6.00 7.17
C GLU A 97 22.98 -5.25 7.35
N TRP A 98 22.90 -4.00 7.73
CA TRP A 98 24.10 -3.17 7.92
C TRP A 98 24.96 -3.61 9.09
N LYS A 99 24.38 -4.31 10.04
CA LYS A 99 25.13 -4.80 11.20
C LYS A 99 25.87 -6.10 10.96
N ASN A 100 25.64 -6.72 9.87
CA ASN A 100 26.32 -7.99 9.55
C ASN A 100 27.68 -7.77 8.91
#